data_765b1df8a7bdf3eded40392861b15bac
#
_entry.id   765b1df8a7bdf3eded40392861b15bac
#
_cell.length_a   1.000
_cell.length_b   1.000
_cell.length_c   1.000
_cell.angle_alpha   90.00
_cell.angle_beta   90.00
_cell.angle_gamma   90.00
#
_symmetry.space_group_name_H-M   'P 1'
#
loop_
_entity.id
_entity.type
_entity.pdbx_description
1 polymer ?
#
loop_
_entity_poly.entity_id
_entity_poly.type
_entity_poly.pdbx_seq_one_letter_code
_entity_poly.pdbx_strand_id
1 'polypeptide(L)'
;KYHGVSKFNISTGEQSKSKSDTPSYTKVFAETLIKHAEQDTKIIGITGAMPSGTGLNLFEKRFPDRTFDVGIAEQHAVTFAAGLATEGYKPYAAIYSTFLQRAYDQVVHDVALQSLPVRFAIDRAGLVGADGPTHAGSFDITYLSTLPNFVVMAASDEAELVKMINTSVQINDKPSAFRYPRGNGTGTQLPSIKEILEI
;
A
#
# COMPACT_ATOMS: atom_id res chain seq x y z
N LYS A 1 20.25 10.37 0.02
CA LYS A 1 21.17 10.03 1.12
C LYS A 1 20.96 10.93 2.33
N TYR A 2 20.64 12.20 2.13
CA TYR A 2 20.50 13.20 3.21
C TYR A 2 19.05 13.63 3.46
N HIS A 3 18.10 13.01 2.82
CA HIS A 3 16.67 13.22 3.04
C HIS A 3 16.21 12.29 4.17
N GLY A 4 15.86 12.84 5.32
CA GLY A 4 15.47 12.04 6.50
C GLY A 4 16.64 11.31 7.15
N VAL A 5 17.65 12.03 7.63
CA VAL A 5 18.83 11.45 8.30
C VAL A 5 18.45 10.88 9.66
N SER A 6 18.80 9.60 9.93
CA SER A 6 18.66 9.00 11.25
C SER A 6 19.69 9.57 12.24
N LYS A 7 19.52 9.29 13.54
CA LYS A 7 20.54 9.66 14.54
C LYS A 7 21.89 9.11 14.14
N PHE A 8 22.92 9.91 14.24
CA PHE A 8 24.28 9.54 13.86
C PHE A 8 25.30 9.98 14.90
N ASN A 9 26.44 9.31 14.91
CA ASN A 9 27.59 9.70 15.72
C ASN A 9 28.25 10.92 15.08
N ILE A 10 28.37 12.02 15.84
CA ILE A 10 28.92 13.30 15.34
C ILE A 10 30.37 13.17 14.88
N SER A 11 31.17 12.33 15.54
CA SER A 11 32.60 12.18 15.24
C SER A 11 32.87 11.25 14.05
N THR A 12 32.05 10.21 13.84
CA THR A 12 32.29 9.21 12.80
C THR A 12 31.32 9.34 11.60
N GLY A 13 30.21 10.05 11.76
CA GLY A 13 29.13 10.11 10.77
C GLY A 13 28.32 8.82 10.64
N GLU A 14 28.59 7.80 11.45
CA GLU A 14 27.87 6.54 11.42
C GLU A 14 26.44 6.71 11.90
N GLN A 15 25.49 6.23 11.09
CA GLN A 15 24.06 6.30 11.40
C GLN A 15 23.64 5.12 12.26
N SER A 16 22.94 5.40 13.37
CA SER A 16 22.34 4.36 14.20
C SER A 16 20.99 3.95 13.62
N LYS A 17 20.84 2.66 13.32
CA LYS A 17 19.53 2.08 12.99
C LYS A 17 18.98 1.43 14.24
N SER A 18 17.80 1.86 14.70
CA SER A 18 17.07 1.09 15.71
C SER A 18 16.67 -0.26 15.11
N LYS A 19 17.10 -1.34 15.71
CA LYS A 19 16.57 -2.68 15.41
C LYS A 19 15.20 -2.78 16.09
N SER A 20 14.22 -3.23 15.34
CA SER A 20 12.93 -3.65 15.90
C SER A 20 12.85 -5.16 15.84
N ASP A 21 12.31 -5.78 16.88
CA ASP A 21 12.10 -7.23 16.93
C ASP A 21 10.86 -7.66 16.12
N THR A 22 10.04 -6.69 15.70
CA THR A 22 8.83 -6.93 14.91
C THR A 22 8.92 -6.26 13.53
N PRO A 23 8.33 -6.86 12.48
CA PRO A 23 8.34 -6.28 11.14
C PRO A 23 7.49 -5.00 11.10
N SER A 24 7.85 -4.06 10.22
CA SER A 24 6.98 -2.93 9.92
C SER A 24 5.76 -3.38 9.10
N TYR A 25 4.65 -2.65 9.22
CA TYR A 25 3.45 -2.89 8.39
C TYR A 25 3.77 -2.84 6.90
N THR A 26 4.58 -1.89 6.45
CA THR A 26 5.07 -1.79 5.07
C THR A 26 5.78 -3.07 4.62
N LYS A 27 6.62 -3.66 5.49
CA LYS A 27 7.30 -4.93 5.18
C LYS A 27 6.32 -6.10 5.12
N VAL A 28 5.36 -6.17 6.04
CA VAL A 28 4.30 -7.19 6.05
C VAL A 28 3.50 -7.13 4.76
N PHE A 29 3.11 -5.93 4.31
CA PHE A 29 2.45 -5.72 3.03
C PHE A 29 3.29 -6.26 1.87
N ALA A 30 4.53 -5.81 1.74
CA ALA A 30 5.39 -6.18 0.62
C ALA A 30 5.64 -7.70 0.55
N GLU A 31 5.96 -8.34 1.67
CA GLU A 31 6.23 -9.78 1.73
C GLU A 31 4.97 -10.62 1.45
N THR A 32 3.80 -10.15 1.90
CA THR A 32 2.53 -10.83 1.61
C THR A 32 2.18 -10.71 0.13
N LEU A 33 2.32 -9.51 -0.44
CA LEU A 33 2.07 -9.29 -1.87
C LEU A 33 3.02 -10.12 -2.76
N ILE A 34 4.29 -10.24 -2.38
CA ILE A 34 5.27 -11.09 -3.07
C ILE A 34 4.80 -12.55 -3.10
N LYS A 35 4.37 -13.09 -1.97
CA LYS A 35 3.87 -14.47 -1.90
C LYS A 35 2.67 -14.72 -2.83
N HIS A 36 1.76 -13.77 -2.94
CA HIS A 36 0.65 -13.85 -3.89
C HIS A 36 1.13 -13.73 -5.34
N ALA A 37 2.05 -12.81 -5.62
CA ALA A 37 2.59 -12.60 -6.95
C ALA A 37 3.45 -13.76 -7.48
N GLU A 38 3.98 -14.60 -6.60
CA GLU A 38 4.62 -15.87 -6.96
C GLU A 38 3.61 -16.89 -7.51
N GLN A 39 2.34 -16.80 -7.12
CA GLN A 39 1.26 -17.69 -7.53
C GLN A 39 0.37 -17.08 -8.63
N ASP A 40 0.36 -15.76 -8.78
CA ASP A 40 -0.47 -15.04 -9.74
C ASP A 40 0.35 -13.99 -10.50
N THR A 41 0.60 -14.26 -11.77
CA THR A 41 1.38 -13.38 -12.65
C THR A 41 0.67 -12.09 -13.02
N LYS A 42 -0.62 -11.97 -12.74
CA LYS A 42 -1.42 -10.78 -13.02
C LYS A 42 -1.26 -9.67 -11.97
N ILE A 43 -0.64 -9.96 -10.83
CA ILE A 43 -0.39 -8.97 -9.78
C ILE A 43 0.70 -8.00 -10.22
N ILE A 44 0.36 -6.70 -10.20
CA ILE A 44 1.20 -5.58 -10.60
C ILE A 44 1.30 -4.59 -9.45
N GLY A 45 2.51 -4.12 -9.14
CA GLY A 45 2.75 -3.08 -8.14
C GLY A 45 2.97 -1.72 -8.80
N ILE A 46 2.28 -0.68 -8.30
CA ILE A 46 2.37 0.70 -8.80
C ILE A 46 2.60 1.64 -7.61
N THR A 47 3.54 2.57 -7.74
CA THR A 47 3.79 3.60 -6.71
C THR A 47 4.08 4.95 -7.35
N GLY A 48 3.94 6.03 -6.59
CA GLY A 48 4.26 7.39 -7.01
C GLY A 48 5.50 7.93 -6.31
N ALA A 49 6.70 7.66 -6.82
CA ALA A 49 8.01 8.09 -6.28
C ALA A 49 8.31 7.60 -4.85
N MET A 50 7.63 6.54 -4.37
CA MET A 50 7.74 6.06 -3.00
C MET A 50 8.05 4.56 -2.90
N PRO A 51 8.97 4.00 -3.71
CA PRO A 51 9.18 2.55 -3.75
C PRO A 51 9.63 1.98 -2.41
N SER A 52 10.56 2.62 -1.71
CA SER A 52 11.03 2.16 -0.39
C SER A 52 10.00 2.44 0.72
N GLY A 53 9.28 3.54 0.60
CA GLY A 53 8.29 3.94 1.59
C GLY A 53 7.04 3.07 1.60
N THR A 54 6.66 2.52 0.46
CA THR A 54 5.53 1.59 0.30
C THR A 54 5.95 0.12 0.31
N GLY A 55 7.26 -0.17 0.37
CA GLY A 55 7.77 -1.55 0.31
C GLY A 55 7.86 -2.14 -1.09
N LEU A 56 7.42 -1.43 -2.13
CA LEU A 56 7.47 -1.92 -3.51
C LEU A 56 8.91 -2.09 -4.04
N ASN A 57 9.91 -1.47 -3.41
CA ASN A 57 11.32 -1.78 -3.69
C ASN A 57 11.69 -3.25 -3.39
N LEU A 58 10.98 -3.93 -2.48
CA LEU A 58 11.15 -5.37 -2.22
C LEU A 58 10.44 -6.19 -3.30
N PHE A 59 9.26 -5.77 -3.71
CA PHE A 59 8.50 -6.38 -4.79
C PHE A 59 9.24 -6.26 -6.14
N GLU A 60 9.79 -5.08 -6.45
CA GLU A 60 10.59 -4.79 -7.65
C GLU A 60 11.81 -5.72 -7.80
N LYS A 61 12.53 -5.98 -6.69
CA LYS A 61 13.66 -6.91 -6.71
C LYS A 61 13.28 -8.32 -7.16
N ARG A 62 12.05 -8.73 -6.92
CA ARG A 62 11.54 -10.05 -7.28
C ARG A 62 10.84 -10.04 -8.65
N PHE A 63 10.16 -8.95 -8.97
CA PHE A 63 9.30 -8.79 -10.14
C PHE A 63 9.51 -7.43 -10.83
N PRO A 64 10.71 -7.16 -11.40
CA PRO A 64 11.01 -5.85 -12.01
C PRO A 64 10.05 -5.48 -13.14
N ASP A 65 9.64 -6.45 -13.97
CA ASP A 65 8.71 -6.22 -15.10
C ASP A 65 7.24 -6.03 -14.67
N ARG A 66 6.95 -6.15 -13.38
CA ARG A 66 5.62 -5.99 -12.79
C ARG A 66 5.57 -4.89 -11.74
N THR A 67 6.55 -4.02 -11.73
CA THR A 67 6.64 -2.88 -10.82
C THR A 67 6.80 -1.60 -11.61
N PHE A 68 5.95 -0.61 -11.30
CA PHE A 68 5.94 0.68 -11.97
C PHE A 68 6.01 1.80 -10.96
N ASP A 69 7.04 2.64 -11.07
CA ASP A 69 7.11 3.92 -10.37
C ASP A 69 6.78 5.03 -11.38
N VAL A 70 5.66 5.69 -11.17
CA VAL A 70 5.16 6.74 -12.08
C VAL A 70 5.70 8.14 -11.73
N GLY A 71 6.64 8.24 -10.80
CA GLY A 71 7.09 9.52 -10.27
C GLY A 71 6.04 10.16 -9.35
N ILE A 72 6.17 11.47 -9.09
CA ILE A 72 5.20 12.21 -8.25
C ILE A 72 3.96 12.53 -9.10
N ALA A 73 3.19 11.50 -9.44
CA ALA A 73 2.04 11.58 -10.33
C ALA A 73 0.94 10.57 -9.90
N GLU A 74 0.37 10.78 -8.72
CA GLU A 74 -0.62 9.88 -8.12
C GLU A 74 -1.87 9.74 -8.99
N GLN A 75 -2.29 10.80 -9.69
CA GLN A 75 -3.38 10.75 -10.66
C GLN A 75 -3.08 9.73 -11.77
N HIS A 76 -1.86 9.79 -12.33
CA HIS A 76 -1.43 8.84 -13.34
C HIS A 76 -1.37 7.41 -12.80
N ALA A 77 -0.89 7.23 -11.56
CA ALA A 77 -0.86 5.92 -10.92
C ALA A 77 -2.26 5.26 -10.88
N VAL A 78 -3.28 6.03 -10.53
CA VAL A 78 -4.66 5.53 -10.42
C VAL A 78 -5.26 5.25 -11.81
N THR A 79 -5.12 6.15 -12.77
CA THR A 79 -5.61 5.94 -14.15
C THR A 79 -4.90 4.75 -14.81
N PHE A 80 -3.59 4.62 -14.62
CA PHE A 80 -2.82 3.49 -15.13
C PHE A 80 -3.27 2.17 -14.50
N ALA A 81 -3.51 2.16 -13.17
CA ALA A 81 -4.07 0.99 -12.49
C ALA A 81 -5.45 0.62 -13.04
N ALA A 82 -6.31 1.62 -13.30
CA ALA A 82 -7.62 1.39 -13.90
C ALA A 82 -7.50 0.72 -15.27
N GLY A 83 -6.61 1.24 -16.14
CA GLY A 83 -6.36 0.64 -17.46
C GLY A 83 -5.86 -0.81 -17.38
N LEU A 84 -4.95 -1.12 -16.44
CA LEU A 84 -4.50 -2.50 -16.22
C LEU A 84 -5.64 -3.41 -15.73
N ALA A 85 -6.53 -2.89 -14.88
CA ALA A 85 -7.67 -3.66 -14.39
C ALA A 85 -8.65 -4.03 -15.50
N THR A 86 -8.86 -3.19 -16.52
CA THR A 86 -9.70 -3.50 -17.69
C THR A 86 -9.16 -4.68 -18.51
N GLU A 87 -7.85 -4.89 -18.50
CA GLU A 87 -7.17 -6.00 -19.18
C GLU A 87 -7.03 -7.26 -18.28
N GLY A 88 -7.72 -7.26 -17.13
CA GLY A 88 -7.75 -8.38 -16.20
C GLY A 88 -6.48 -8.57 -15.38
N TYR A 89 -5.61 -7.58 -15.30
CA TYR A 89 -4.54 -7.53 -14.31
C TYR A 89 -5.09 -7.20 -12.92
N LYS A 90 -4.27 -7.46 -11.91
CA LYS A 90 -4.55 -7.17 -10.50
C LYS A 90 -3.61 -6.06 -10.00
N PRO A 91 -3.87 -4.80 -10.36
CA PRO A 91 -3.00 -3.69 -9.95
C PRO A 91 -3.17 -3.38 -8.46
N TYR A 92 -2.05 -3.20 -7.78
CA TYR A 92 -1.92 -2.68 -6.43
C TYR A 92 -1.31 -1.27 -6.50
N ALA A 93 -2.12 -0.25 -6.31
CA ALA A 93 -1.68 1.13 -6.19
C ALA A 93 -1.25 1.38 -4.73
N ALA A 94 0.06 1.29 -4.47
CA ALA A 94 0.65 1.50 -3.16
C ALA A 94 1.06 2.97 -3.01
N ILE A 95 0.24 3.73 -2.28
CA ILE A 95 0.35 5.18 -2.14
C ILE A 95 0.09 5.56 -0.67
N TYR A 96 0.77 6.59 -0.17
CA TYR A 96 0.50 7.10 1.17
C TYR A 96 -0.90 7.73 1.24
N SER A 97 -1.59 7.56 2.36
CA SER A 97 -2.92 8.08 2.59
C SER A 97 -3.04 9.57 2.21
N THR A 98 -2.12 10.40 2.70
CA THR A 98 -2.14 11.85 2.40
C THR A 98 -1.93 12.16 0.92
N PHE A 99 -1.16 11.37 0.19
CA PHE A 99 -0.86 11.61 -1.23
C PHE A 99 -1.96 11.10 -2.16
N LEU A 100 -2.71 10.08 -1.75
CA LEU A 100 -3.85 9.57 -2.51
C LEU A 100 -4.95 10.63 -2.70
N GLN A 101 -5.04 11.63 -1.81
CA GLN A 101 -5.97 12.76 -1.96
C GLN A 101 -5.81 13.49 -3.30
N ARG A 102 -4.57 13.57 -3.84
CA ARG A 102 -4.30 14.20 -5.13
C ARG A 102 -4.98 13.47 -6.29
N ALA A 103 -5.22 12.18 -6.16
CA ALA A 103 -5.81 11.33 -7.18
C ALA A 103 -7.30 11.02 -6.94
N TYR A 104 -7.97 11.75 -6.06
CA TYR A 104 -9.35 11.44 -5.69
C TYR A 104 -10.30 11.47 -6.89
N ASP A 105 -10.14 12.43 -7.81
CA ASP A 105 -10.94 12.50 -9.03
C ASP A 105 -10.80 11.21 -9.87
N GLN A 106 -9.58 10.71 -10.05
CA GLN A 106 -9.32 9.46 -10.78
C GLN A 106 -9.86 8.24 -10.04
N VAL A 107 -9.80 8.23 -8.71
CA VAL A 107 -10.44 7.17 -7.91
C VAL A 107 -11.95 7.13 -8.17
N VAL A 108 -12.60 8.30 -8.26
CA VAL A 108 -14.04 8.40 -8.56
C VAL A 108 -14.33 7.96 -10.00
N HIS A 109 -13.77 8.66 -10.99
CA HIS A 109 -14.16 8.53 -12.40
C HIS A 109 -13.55 7.30 -13.07
N ASP A 110 -12.27 7.04 -12.84
CA ASP A 110 -11.57 5.98 -13.57
C ASP A 110 -11.75 4.61 -12.91
N VAL A 111 -12.07 4.57 -11.60
CA VAL A 111 -12.14 3.32 -10.84
C VAL A 111 -13.53 3.05 -10.30
N ALA A 112 -14.05 3.88 -9.37
CA ALA A 112 -15.27 3.55 -8.62
C ALA A 112 -16.52 3.52 -9.48
N LEU A 113 -16.73 4.53 -10.33
CA LEU A 113 -17.89 4.58 -11.22
C LEU A 113 -17.94 3.44 -12.22
N GLN A 114 -16.78 2.89 -12.58
CA GLN A 114 -16.66 1.75 -13.49
C GLN A 114 -16.57 0.40 -12.75
N SER A 115 -16.60 0.41 -11.42
CA SER A 115 -16.41 -0.79 -10.57
C SER A 115 -15.16 -1.60 -10.93
N LEU A 116 -14.07 -0.94 -11.32
CA LEU A 116 -12.84 -1.63 -11.71
C LEU A 116 -12.10 -2.18 -10.46
N PRO A 117 -11.60 -3.41 -10.50
CA PRO A 117 -10.97 -4.07 -9.37
C PRO A 117 -9.52 -3.59 -9.13
N VAL A 118 -9.33 -2.30 -8.94
CA VAL A 118 -8.08 -1.72 -8.46
C VAL A 118 -7.96 -1.93 -6.96
N ARG A 119 -6.77 -2.30 -6.50
CA ARG A 119 -6.47 -2.50 -5.08
C ARG A 119 -5.57 -1.37 -4.59
N PHE A 120 -6.07 -0.60 -3.63
CA PHE A 120 -5.33 0.50 -3.02
C PHE A 120 -4.67 0.02 -1.72
N ALA A 121 -3.35 -0.07 -1.73
CA ALA A 121 -2.53 -0.32 -0.53
C ALA A 121 -2.15 1.03 0.07
N ILE A 122 -2.87 1.44 1.10
CA ILE A 122 -2.76 2.79 1.67
C ILE A 122 -1.83 2.76 2.88
N ASP A 123 -0.57 3.13 2.65
CA ASP A 123 0.43 3.25 3.71
C ASP A 123 0.31 4.62 4.42
N ARG A 124 0.86 4.73 5.62
CA ARG A 124 0.84 5.96 6.45
C ARG A 124 -0.58 6.42 6.77
N ALA A 125 -1.49 5.50 7.05
CA ALA A 125 -2.83 5.82 7.50
C ALA A 125 -2.81 6.30 8.97
N GLY A 126 -3.60 7.31 9.28
CA GLY A 126 -3.66 7.91 10.61
C GLY A 126 -2.48 8.83 10.93
N LEU A 127 -2.13 8.93 12.20
CA LEU A 127 -1.02 9.76 12.68
C LEU A 127 0.32 9.08 12.36
N VAL A 128 1.28 9.85 11.90
CA VAL A 128 2.55 9.34 11.33
C VAL A 128 3.80 9.75 12.14
N GLY A 129 3.62 10.39 13.28
CA GLY A 129 4.72 10.75 14.18
C GLY A 129 5.74 11.67 13.51
N ALA A 130 6.97 11.19 13.36
CA ALA A 130 8.10 11.98 12.86
C ALA A 130 7.94 12.51 11.43
N ASP A 131 7.05 11.95 10.62
CA ASP A 131 6.77 12.45 9.26
C ASP A 131 6.01 13.79 9.28
N GLY A 132 5.38 14.11 10.41
CA GLY A 132 4.74 15.40 10.65
C GLY A 132 3.33 15.54 10.07
N PRO A 133 2.70 16.71 10.27
CA PRO A 133 1.27 16.90 9.98
C PRO A 133 0.95 16.79 8.48
N THR A 134 1.88 17.10 7.60
CA THR A 134 1.67 17.02 6.14
C THR A 134 1.55 15.59 5.63
N HIS A 135 1.96 14.61 6.44
CA HIS A 135 1.89 13.18 6.12
C HIS A 135 0.78 12.44 6.86
N ALA A 136 0.01 13.13 7.72
CA ALA A 136 -1.09 12.52 8.44
C ALA A 136 -2.20 12.03 7.50
N GLY A 137 -2.54 10.75 7.60
CA GLY A 137 -3.51 10.07 6.75
C GLY A 137 -4.89 9.99 7.39
N SER A 138 -5.59 11.11 7.49
CA SER A 138 -6.83 11.22 8.29
C SER A 138 -8.11 11.15 7.48
N PHE A 139 -8.07 11.24 6.15
CA PHE A 139 -9.27 11.47 5.34
C PHE A 139 -9.64 10.31 4.40
N ASP A 140 -8.77 9.34 4.20
CA ASP A 140 -8.95 8.24 3.24
C ASP A 140 -10.23 7.43 3.50
N ILE A 141 -10.53 7.05 4.74
CA ILE A 141 -11.78 6.35 5.06
C ILE A 141 -12.99 7.17 4.60
N THR A 142 -13.01 8.45 4.96
CA THR A 142 -14.17 9.31 4.67
C THR A 142 -14.46 9.41 3.19
N TYR A 143 -13.46 9.74 2.36
CA TYR A 143 -13.72 9.94 0.94
C TYR A 143 -13.86 8.63 0.15
N LEU A 144 -13.22 7.54 0.58
CA LEU A 144 -13.37 6.25 -0.10
C LEU A 144 -14.70 5.56 0.24
N SER A 145 -15.15 5.65 1.50
CA SER A 145 -16.41 5.01 1.91
C SER A 145 -17.67 5.69 1.37
N THR A 146 -17.55 6.89 0.81
CA THR A 146 -18.67 7.56 0.11
C THR A 146 -18.88 7.04 -1.31
N LEU A 147 -17.90 6.30 -1.86
CA LEU A 147 -17.94 5.83 -3.25
C LEU A 147 -18.72 4.52 -3.36
N PRO A 148 -19.50 4.33 -4.46
CA PRO A 148 -20.27 3.11 -4.65
C PRO A 148 -19.36 1.90 -4.85
N ASN A 149 -19.81 0.75 -4.33
CA ASN A 149 -19.15 -0.56 -4.49
C ASN A 149 -17.72 -0.64 -3.97
N PHE A 150 -17.25 0.33 -3.19
CA PHE A 150 -15.88 0.38 -2.68
C PHE A 150 -15.76 -0.40 -1.37
N VAL A 151 -14.87 -1.38 -1.33
CA VAL A 151 -14.55 -2.11 -0.09
C VAL A 151 -13.39 -1.40 0.60
N VAL A 152 -13.63 -0.89 1.83
CA VAL A 152 -12.61 -0.19 2.62
C VAL A 152 -12.33 -0.99 3.89
N MET A 153 -11.06 -1.36 4.08
CA MET A 153 -10.59 -2.17 5.21
C MET A 153 -9.51 -1.42 6.00
N ALA A 154 -9.54 -1.53 7.34
CA ALA A 154 -8.59 -0.89 8.23
C ALA A 154 -8.03 -1.92 9.23
N ALA A 155 -6.73 -2.18 9.15
CA ALA A 155 -6.08 -3.20 9.94
C ALA A 155 -5.95 -2.82 11.42
N SER A 156 -6.33 -3.70 12.34
CA SER A 156 -6.10 -3.59 13.78
C SER A 156 -4.66 -3.96 14.15
N ASP A 157 -4.09 -4.95 13.44
CA ASP A 157 -2.72 -5.43 13.61
C ASP A 157 -2.13 -5.97 12.30
N GLU A 158 -0.88 -6.45 12.35
CA GLU A 158 -0.20 -7.00 11.18
C GLU A 158 -0.79 -8.33 10.69
N ALA A 159 -1.41 -9.11 11.54
CA ALA A 159 -2.05 -10.37 11.15
C ALA A 159 -3.34 -10.10 10.37
N GLU A 160 -4.14 -9.14 10.83
CA GLU A 160 -5.32 -8.72 10.11
C GLU A 160 -4.97 -8.05 8.77
N LEU A 161 -3.86 -7.27 8.70
CA LEU A 161 -3.35 -6.74 7.43
C LEU A 161 -3.09 -7.86 6.42
N VAL A 162 -2.46 -8.97 6.83
CA VAL A 162 -2.26 -10.13 5.95
C VAL A 162 -3.59 -10.66 5.42
N LYS A 163 -4.60 -10.82 6.28
CA LYS A 163 -5.93 -11.28 5.86
C LYS A 163 -6.61 -10.30 4.90
N MET A 164 -6.46 -9.00 5.12
CA MET A 164 -6.98 -7.96 4.20
C MET A 164 -6.35 -8.04 2.83
N ILE A 165 -5.03 -8.23 2.76
CA ILE A 165 -4.33 -8.41 1.48
C ILE A 165 -4.83 -9.67 0.79
N ASN A 166 -4.92 -10.80 1.51
CA ASN A 166 -5.44 -12.06 0.99
C ASN A 166 -6.86 -11.90 0.43
N THR A 167 -7.72 -11.18 1.16
CA THR A 167 -9.09 -10.88 0.74
C THR A 167 -9.10 -10.02 -0.54
N SER A 168 -8.27 -8.97 -0.58
CA SER A 168 -8.18 -8.07 -1.74
C SER A 168 -7.79 -8.77 -3.04
N VAL A 169 -6.96 -9.82 -2.96
CA VAL A 169 -6.59 -10.65 -4.14
C VAL A 169 -7.81 -11.30 -4.77
N GLN A 170 -8.84 -11.61 -3.98
CA GLN A 170 -10.03 -12.32 -4.42
C GLN A 170 -11.15 -11.40 -4.92
N ILE A 171 -11.10 -10.10 -4.60
CA ILE A 171 -12.07 -9.11 -5.08
C ILE A 171 -11.73 -8.76 -6.53
N ASN A 172 -12.52 -9.26 -7.49
CA ASN A 172 -12.28 -9.09 -8.93
C ASN A 172 -13.40 -8.35 -9.68
N ASP A 173 -14.38 -7.81 -8.97
CA ASP A 173 -15.58 -7.18 -9.52
C ASP A 173 -15.78 -5.73 -9.06
N LYS A 174 -14.94 -5.25 -8.15
CA LYS A 174 -15.05 -3.91 -7.55
C LYS A 174 -13.74 -3.43 -6.95
N PRO A 175 -13.59 -2.12 -6.71
CA PRO A 175 -12.38 -1.60 -6.07
C PRO A 175 -12.32 -1.96 -4.58
N SER A 176 -11.10 -2.08 -4.09
CA SER A 176 -10.83 -2.31 -2.67
C SER A 176 -9.66 -1.48 -2.16
N ALA A 177 -9.73 -1.07 -0.92
CA ALA A 177 -8.65 -0.41 -0.22
C ALA A 177 -8.41 -1.10 1.13
N PHE A 178 -7.16 -1.24 1.50
CA PHE A 178 -6.76 -1.60 2.85
C PHE A 178 -5.70 -0.61 3.33
N ARG A 179 -5.91 -0.12 4.53
CA ARG A 179 -5.09 0.93 5.14
C ARG A 179 -4.34 0.42 6.35
N TYR A 180 -3.10 0.87 6.51
CA TYR A 180 -2.23 0.48 7.61
C TYR A 180 -1.30 1.63 8.04
N PRO A 181 -0.87 1.66 9.32
CA PRO A 181 -0.10 2.77 9.85
C PRO A 181 1.38 2.70 9.46
N ARG A 182 2.06 3.83 9.61
CA ARG A 182 3.52 3.87 9.71
C ARG A 182 3.94 3.33 11.07
N GLY A 183 4.63 2.22 11.09
CA GLY A 183 5.11 1.63 12.35
C GLY A 183 5.45 0.16 12.21
N ASN A 184 5.80 -0.42 13.33
CA ASN A 184 6.04 -1.85 13.45
C ASN A 184 4.81 -2.56 14.01
N GLY A 185 4.66 -3.82 13.66
CA GLY A 185 3.63 -4.68 14.22
C GLY A 185 3.84 -4.96 15.71
N THR A 186 2.88 -5.59 16.31
CA THR A 186 2.85 -5.95 17.74
C THR A 186 3.56 -7.27 18.06
N GLY A 187 3.97 -8.03 17.03
CA GLY A 187 4.55 -9.37 17.16
C GLY A 187 3.51 -10.49 17.08
N THR A 188 2.31 -10.18 16.62
CA THR A 188 1.26 -11.17 16.38
C THR A 188 1.70 -12.18 15.31
N GLN A 189 1.40 -13.46 15.52
CA GLN A 189 1.70 -14.51 14.56
C GLN A 189 0.96 -14.25 13.24
N LEU A 190 1.71 -14.18 12.15
CA LEU A 190 1.13 -13.91 10.84
C LEU A 190 0.39 -15.14 10.31
N PRO A 191 -0.83 -14.96 9.78
CA PRO A 191 -1.61 -16.05 9.20
C PRO A 191 -1.03 -16.49 7.84
N SER A 192 -1.56 -17.61 7.33
CA SER A 192 -1.23 -18.06 5.98
C SER A 192 -1.87 -17.16 4.92
N ILE A 193 -1.34 -17.20 3.68
CA ILE A 193 -1.91 -16.44 2.55
C ILE A 193 -3.29 -16.96 2.09
N LYS A 194 -3.81 -18.02 2.72
CA LYS A 194 -5.14 -18.57 2.41
C LYS A 194 -6.24 -18.05 3.33
N GLU A 195 -5.85 -17.45 4.46
CA GLU A 195 -6.80 -16.91 5.42
C GLU A 195 -7.30 -15.55 4.97
N ILE A 196 -8.61 -15.42 4.82
CA ILE A 196 -9.30 -14.21 4.36
C ILE A 196 -10.23 -13.68 5.45
N LEU A 197 -10.71 -12.44 5.25
CA LEU A 197 -11.81 -11.86 6.03
C LEU A 197 -13.14 -12.19 5.36
N GLU A 198 -14.20 -12.33 6.16
CA GLU A 198 -15.58 -12.26 5.69
C GLU A 198 -15.94 -10.78 5.49
N ILE A 199 -16.43 -10.42 4.31
CA ILE A 199 -16.82 -9.06 3.91
C ILE A 199 -18.23 -9.04 3.32
#